data_20842f2747f6e82fd5ee5b5355a9fe8d
#
_entry.id   20842f2747f6e82fd5ee5b5355a9fe8d
#
_cell.length_a   1.000
_cell.length_b   1.000
_cell.length_c   1.000
_cell.angle_alpha   90.00
_cell.angle_beta   90.00
_cell.angle_gamma   90.00
#
_symmetry.space_group_name_H-M   'P 1'
#
loop_
_entity.id
_entity.type
_entity.pdbx_description
1 polymer ?
#
loop_
_entity_poly.entity_id
_entity_poly.type
_entity_poly.pdbx_seq_one_letter_code
_entity_poly.pdbx_strand_id
1 'polypeptide(L)'
;MKKFIAAVCLLVLSSASFAGIADRFNNNVGSATKGDAENYARDIGLIAGMNDFHDGKAVDTFGFDVGVSGNFLMPSNKLDDKNVFIPMLYGSIKIPILGLNIAARGTSYDQLSSIGGGLKWSILGNTILPFFPDITVGAFYDRMSTDYYDIDHLSASISASVKVLMLEPYLGAGYDYSRMSVNGGGSASKGGTRVTVGTNFYVIPYVYVFGAYVYAGDTKAVQAGVGARF
;
A
#
# COMPACT_ATOMS: atom_id res chain seq x y z
N MET A 1 -26.16 -9.43 -4.43
CA MET A 1 -25.28 -8.34 -3.96
C MET A 1 -24.93 -8.46 -2.47
N LYS A 2 -25.88 -8.46 -1.50
CA LYS A 2 -25.53 -8.56 -0.05
C LYS A 2 -24.66 -9.78 0.32
N LYS A 3 -24.87 -10.94 -0.31
CA LYS A 3 -24.09 -12.16 -0.07
C LYS A 3 -22.66 -12.09 -0.63
N PHE A 4 -22.43 -11.32 -1.69
CA PHE A 4 -21.10 -11.14 -2.30
C PHE A 4 -20.24 -10.19 -1.47
N ILE A 5 -20.83 -9.10 -0.97
CA ILE A 5 -20.16 -8.17 -0.06
C ILE A 5 -19.79 -8.87 1.26
N ALA A 6 -20.69 -9.70 1.79
CA ALA A 6 -20.42 -10.50 2.97
C ALA A 6 -19.30 -11.53 2.74
N ALA A 7 -19.21 -12.15 1.56
CA ALA A 7 -18.15 -13.10 1.23
C ALA A 7 -16.78 -12.42 1.10
N VAL A 8 -16.71 -11.23 0.52
CA VAL A 8 -15.47 -10.43 0.44
C VAL A 8 -15.04 -9.95 1.83
N CYS A 9 -15.97 -9.51 2.67
CA CYS A 9 -15.70 -9.18 4.07
C CYS A 9 -15.25 -10.39 4.89
N LEU A 10 -15.82 -11.57 4.65
CA LEU A 10 -15.42 -12.82 5.32
C LEU A 10 -14.03 -13.31 4.89
N LEU A 11 -13.65 -13.12 3.63
CA LEU A 11 -12.30 -13.44 3.14
C LEU A 11 -11.22 -12.53 3.76
N VAL A 12 -11.57 -11.29 4.09
CA VAL A 12 -10.67 -10.37 4.80
C VAL A 12 -10.58 -10.71 6.29
N LEU A 13 -11.62 -11.35 6.86
CA LEU A 13 -11.72 -11.66 8.29
C LEU A 13 -11.27 -13.09 8.66
N SER A 14 -11.08 -13.98 7.68
CA SER A 14 -10.53 -15.32 7.93
C SER A 14 -8.99 -15.28 8.06
N SER A 15 -8.48 -14.40 8.91
CA SER A 15 -7.07 -14.40 9.27
C SER A 15 -6.78 -15.63 10.13
N ALA A 16 -6.11 -16.62 9.55
CA ALA A 16 -5.37 -17.60 10.34
C ALA A 16 -4.52 -16.81 11.34
N SER A 17 -4.50 -17.22 12.59
CA SER A 17 -3.66 -16.60 13.62
C SER A 17 -2.20 -16.83 13.25
N PHE A 18 -1.62 -15.85 12.56
CA PHE A 18 -0.18 -15.75 12.41
C PHE A 18 0.35 -15.20 13.74
N ALA A 19 1.45 -15.76 14.24
CA ALA A 19 2.15 -15.15 15.37
C ALA A 19 2.47 -13.69 15.01
N GLY A 20 2.19 -12.75 15.94
CA GLY A 20 2.27 -11.32 15.68
C GLY A 20 3.58 -10.90 15.02
N ILE A 21 3.51 -9.96 14.08
CA ILE A 21 4.68 -9.44 13.36
C ILE A 21 5.71 -8.92 14.36
N ALA A 22 5.26 -8.25 15.40
CA ALA A 22 6.09 -7.70 16.47
C ALA A 22 6.75 -8.80 17.31
N ASP A 23 6.04 -9.87 17.65
CA ASP A 23 6.59 -11.01 18.41
C ASP A 23 7.66 -11.75 17.61
N ARG A 24 7.49 -11.92 16.30
CA ARG A 24 8.47 -12.54 15.41
C ARG A 24 9.75 -11.74 15.34
N PHE A 25 9.65 -10.42 15.24
CA PHE A 25 10.81 -9.52 15.31
C PHE A 25 11.54 -9.67 16.64
N ASN A 26 10.83 -9.61 17.78
CA ASN A 26 11.41 -9.69 19.10
C ASN A 26 12.14 -11.03 19.34
N ASN A 27 11.57 -12.14 18.83
CA ASN A 27 12.18 -13.47 18.97
C ASN A 27 13.48 -13.63 18.17
N ASN A 28 13.65 -12.89 17.09
CA ASN A 28 14.78 -13.03 16.18
C ASN A 28 15.81 -11.90 16.29
N VAL A 29 15.48 -10.77 16.94
CA VAL A 29 16.34 -9.58 16.98
C VAL A 29 17.68 -9.82 17.66
N GLY A 30 17.73 -10.72 18.66
CA GLY A 30 18.98 -11.04 19.39
C GLY A 30 20.06 -11.71 18.53
N SER A 31 19.71 -12.32 17.41
CA SER A 31 20.63 -12.96 16.45
C SER A 31 20.77 -12.19 15.15
N ALA A 32 20.04 -11.07 15.00
CA ALA A 32 19.97 -10.32 13.76
C ALA A 32 21.21 -9.46 13.52
N THR A 33 21.66 -9.42 12.29
CA THR A 33 22.64 -8.44 11.84
C THR A 33 21.97 -7.08 11.56
N LYS A 34 22.77 -6.01 11.48
CA LYS A 34 22.27 -4.70 11.05
C LYS A 34 21.59 -4.77 9.68
N GLY A 35 22.15 -5.56 8.74
CA GLY A 35 21.57 -5.74 7.42
C GLY A 35 20.20 -6.44 7.44
N ASP A 36 20.00 -7.39 8.37
CA ASP A 36 18.70 -8.03 8.55
C ASP A 36 17.65 -7.04 9.06
N ALA A 37 18.01 -6.17 10.01
CA ALA A 37 17.14 -5.10 10.50
C ALA A 37 16.80 -4.06 9.42
N GLU A 38 17.76 -3.70 8.57
CA GLU A 38 17.56 -2.82 7.42
C GLU A 38 16.58 -3.41 6.40
N ASN A 39 16.74 -4.70 6.07
CA ASN A 39 15.82 -5.41 5.19
C ASN A 39 14.41 -5.49 5.78
N TYR A 40 14.30 -5.79 7.06
CA TYR A 40 13.03 -5.86 7.75
C TYR A 40 12.30 -4.51 7.73
N ALA A 41 13.00 -3.40 8.05
CA ALA A 41 12.45 -2.06 8.00
C ALA A 41 11.90 -1.71 6.60
N ARG A 42 12.63 -2.06 5.54
CA ARG A 42 12.19 -1.90 4.15
C ARG A 42 10.93 -2.71 3.86
N ASP A 43 10.94 -3.99 4.24
CA ASP A 43 9.86 -4.92 3.92
C ASP A 43 8.55 -4.54 4.62
N ILE A 44 8.60 -4.12 5.88
CA ILE A 44 7.41 -3.61 6.58
C ILE A 44 6.94 -2.26 6.00
N GLY A 45 7.87 -1.35 5.70
CA GLY A 45 7.52 -0.08 5.04
C GLY A 45 6.88 -0.27 3.67
N LEU A 46 7.29 -1.30 2.91
CA LEU A 46 6.71 -1.62 1.61
C LEU A 46 5.19 -1.82 1.69
N ILE A 47 4.66 -2.32 2.80
CA ILE A 47 3.22 -2.53 3.02
C ILE A 47 2.45 -1.21 2.89
N ALA A 48 2.99 -0.11 3.42
CA ALA A 48 2.42 1.20 3.22
C ALA A 48 2.59 1.65 1.76
N GLY A 49 3.79 1.57 1.21
CA GLY A 49 4.11 1.95 -0.16
C GLY A 49 3.22 1.28 -1.22
N MET A 50 2.77 0.04 -1.00
CA MET A 50 1.83 -0.65 -1.88
C MET A 50 0.51 0.10 -2.06
N ASN A 51 0.13 0.96 -1.12
CA ASN A 51 -1.11 1.72 -1.13
C ASN A 51 -0.94 3.17 -1.64
N ASP A 52 0.18 3.50 -2.27
CA ASP A 52 0.40 4.81 -2.86
C ASP A 52 -0.57 5.08 -4.01
N PHE A 53 -0.89 4.06 -4.80
CA PHE A 53 -1.80 4.15 -5.93
C PHE A 53 -2.46 2.80 -6.23
N HIS A 54 -3.65 2.87 -6.82
CA HIS A 54 -4.36 1.72 -7.38
C HIS A 54 -4.67 1.93 -8.87
N ASP A 55 -4.27 3.07 -9.43
CA ASP A 55 -4.41 3.46 -10.84
C ASP A 55 -3.52 4.67 -11.15
N GLY A 56 -3.55 5.16 -12.38
CA GLY A 56 -2.91 6.40 -12.81
C GLY A 56 -3.83 7.62 -12.75
N LYS A 57 -5.09 7.46 -12.31
CA LYS A 57 -6.09 8.52 -12.34
C LYS A 57 -6.21 9.18 -10.97
N ALA A 58 -6.18 10.51 -10.94
CA ALA A 58 -6.65 11.26 -9.79
C ALA A 58 -8.18 11.26 -9.75
N VAL A 59 -8.75 11.37 -8.56
CA VAL A 59 -10.21 11.50 -8.39
C VAL A 59 -10.72 12.71 -9.16
N ASP A 60 -11.91 12.61 -9.76
CA ASP A 60 -12.53 13.70 -10.50
C ASP A 60 -12.88 14.91 -9.61
N THR A 61 -13.24 16.04 -10.21
CA THR A 61 -13.59 17.27 -9.49
C THR A 61 -14.67 17.00 -8.44
N PHE A 62 -14.41 17.38 -7.17
CA PHE A 62 -15.23 17.08 -6.00
C PHE A 62 -15.40 15.59 -5.66
N GLY A 63 -14.56 14.73 -6.23
CA GLY A 63 -14.64 13.32 -6.00
C GLY A 63 -13.87 12.84 -4.76
N PHE A 64 -14.22 11.66 -4.31
CA PHE A 64 -13.46 10.92 -3.30
C PHE A 64 -13.30 9.44 -3.70
N ASP A 65 -12.27 8.84 -3.20
CA ASP A 65 -11.97 7.42 -3.35
C ASP A 65 -11.72 6.83 -1.96
N VAL A 66 -12.35 5.72 -1.63
CA VAL A 66 -12.20 5.05 -0.35
C VAL A 66 -12.25 3.54 -0.55
N GLY A 67 -11.44 2.82 0.20
CA GLY A 67 -11.43 1.37 0.09
C GLY A 67 -10.62 0.66 1.16
N VAL A 68 -10.60 -0.66 1.00
CA VAL A 68 -9.86 -1.59 1.84
C VAL A 68 -8.97 -2.44 0.96
N SER A 69 -7.72 -2.60 1.34
CA SER A 69 -6.78 -3.54 0.73
C SER A 69 -6.31 -4.60 1.72
N GLY A 70 -6.06 -5.80 1.23
CA GLY A 70 -5.26 -6.82 1.88
C GLY A 70 -3.90 -6.88 1.22
N ASN A 71 -2.84 -6.67 1.99
CA ASN A 71 -1.46 -6.66 1.52
C ASN A 71 -0.77 -7.93 2.01
N PHE A 72 -0.36 -8.77 1.07
CA PHE A 72 0.32 -10.03 1.34
C PHE A 72 1.77 -9.92 0.92
N LEU A 73 2.66 -9.86 1.89
CA LEU A 73 4.09 -9.73 1.71
C LEU A 73 4.76 -11.10 1.80
N MET A 74 5.65 -11.38 0.88
CA MET A 74 6.56 -12.52 0.87
C MET A 74 7.98 -11.99 1.11
N PRO A 75 8.39 -11.83 2.38
CA PRO A 75 9.67 -11.21 2.70
C PRO A 75 10.83 -12.10 2.28
N SER A 76 11.97 -11.48 2.01
CA SER A 76 13.22 -12.16 1.70
C SER A 76 14.25 -12.03 2.82
N ASN A 77 13.84 -11.53 3.98
CA ASN A 77 14.74 -11.28 5.12
C ASN A 77 14.76 -12.47 6.11
N LYS A 78 15.84 -12.57 6.89
CA LYS A 78 16.02 -13.65 7.87
C LYS A 78 15.30 -13.38 9.20
N LEU A 79 14.90 -12.12 9.48
CA LEU A 79 14.18 -11.77 10.69
C LEU A 79 12.74 -12.25 10.66
N ASP A 80 12.17 -12.29 9.49
CA ASP A 80 10.83 -12.82 9.26
C ASP A 80 10.80 -13.55 7.92
N ASP A 81 10.91 -14.87 7.97
CA ASP A 81 10.83 -15.75 6.80
C ASP A 81 9.39 -16.15 6.45
N LYS A 82 8.42 -15.71 7.26
CA LYS A 82 7.01 -16.03 7.05
C LYS A 82 6.30 -14.91 6.30
N ASN A 83 5.32 -15.33 5.52
CA ASN A 83 4.44 -14.40 4.85
C ASN A 83 3.69 -13.52 5.85
N VAL A 84 3.52 -12.25 5.50
CA VAL A 84 2.84 -11.24 6.31
C VAL A 84 1.60 -10.78 5.58
N PHE A 85 0.46 -10.78 6.28
CA PHE A 85 -0.78 -10.20 5.78
C PHE A 85 -1.20 -9.02 6.64
N ILE A 86 -1.43 -7.85 6.01
CA ILE A 86 -1.89 -6.65 6.69
C ILE A 86 -3.05 -6.03 5.90
N PRO A 87 -4.24 -5.97 6.47
CA PRO A 87 -5.33 -5.19 5.92
C PRO A 87 -5.03 -3.69 6.10
N MET A 88 -5.45 -2.85 5.16
CA MET A 88 -5.29 -1.40 5.24
C MET A 88 -6.52 -0.69 4.71
N LEU A 89 -6.97 0.33 5.42
CA LEU A 89 -7.95 1.28 4.95
C LEU A 89 -7.23 2.41 4.23
N TYR A 90 -7.79 2.89 3.14
CA TYR A 90 -7.29 4.06 2.43
C TYR A 90 -8.43 4.96 1.98
N GLY A 91 -8.11 6.24 1.81
CA GLY A 91 -9.03 7.20 1.25
C GLY A 91 -8.29 8.37 0.63
N SER A 92 -8.90 9.00 -0.36
CA SER A 92 -8.40 10.25 -0.94
C SER A 92 -9.54 11.15 -1.37
N ILE A 93 -9.30 12.45 -1.30
CA ILE A 93 -10.22 13.50 -1.73
C ILE A 93 -9.47 14.51 -2.58
N LYS A 94 -10.11 14.98 -3.65
CA LYS A 94 -9.55 16.01 -4.52
C LYS A 94 -9.76 17.40 -3.95
N ILE A 95 -8.70 18.20 -4.01
CA ILE A 95 -8.76 19.66 -3.81
C ILE A 95 -8.92 20.32 -5.18
N PRO A 96 -10.11 20.84 -5.53
CA PRO A 96 -10.40 21.30 -6.90
C PRO A 96 -9.47 22.41 -7.38
N ILE A 97 -9.11 23.33 -6.49
CA ILE A 97 -8.33 24.54 -6.83
C ILE A 97 -6.90 24.21 -7.25
N LEU A 98 -6.33 23.14 -6.69
CA LEU A 98 -4.91 22.79 -6.88
C LEU A 98 -4.71 21.59 -7.81
N GLY A 99 -5.78 20.88 -8.22
CA GLY A 99 -5.67 19.64 -8.97
C GLY A 99 -4.96 18.50 -8.19
N LEU A 100 -4.82 18.68 -6.88
CA LEU A 100 -4.17 17.76 -5.97
C LEU A 100 -5.20 16.90 -5.24
N ASN A 101 -4.85 15.67 -4.95
CA ASN A 101 -5.59 14.82 -4.03
C ASN A 101 -4.82 14.72 -2.71
N ILE A 102 -5.53 14.92 -1.60
CA ILE A 102 -5.04 14.51 -0.28
C ILE A 102 -5.45 13.06 -0.08
N ALA A 103 -4.53 12.23 0.36
CA ALA A 103 -4.79 10.84 0.67
C ALA A 103 -4.39 10.54 2.12
N ALA A 104 -5.14 9.63 2.74
CA ALA A 104 -4.85 9.09 4.05
C ALA A 104 -5.00 7.56 4.00
N ARG A 105 -4.22 6.88 4.84
CA ARG A 105 -4.29 5.43 4.98
C ARG A 105 -3.91 4.99 6.38
N GLY A 106 -4.36 3.80 6.77
CA GLY A 106 -4.00 3.28 8.08
C GLY A 106 -4.53 1.89 8.34
N THR A 107 -3.97 1.28 9.36
CA THR A 107 -4.38 0.00 9.88
C THR A 107 -4.09 -0.09 11.38
N SER A 108 -4.83 -0.96 12.06
CA SER A 108 -4.49 -1.46 13.38
C SER A 108 -4.77 -2.96 13.35
N TYR A 109 -3.73 -3.74 13.18
CA TYR A 109 -3.83 -5.18 12.98
C TYR A 109 -2.57 -5.88 13.49
N ASP A 110 -2.75 -6.97 14.25
CA ASP A 110 -1.68 -7.87 14.67
C ASP A 110 -0.49 -7.17 15.36
N GLN A 111 -0.78 -6.33 16.38
CA GLN A 111 0.17 -5.52 17.14
C GLN A 111 0.85 -4.40 16.32
N LEU A 112 0.52 -4.24 15.05
CA LEU A 112 0.98 -3.15 14.22
C LEU A 112 -0.12 -2.10 14.08
N SER A 113 0.18 -0.88 14.48
CA SER A 113 -0.62 0.30 14.18
C SER A 113 0.11 1.14 13.14
N SER A 114 -0.60 1.55 12.10
CA SER A 114 -0.04 2.42 11.05
C SER A 114 -1.02 3.52 10.72
N ILE A 115 -0.49 4.72 10.57
CA ILE A 115 -1.22 5.87 10.04
C ILE A 115 -0.30 6.63 9.09
N GLY A 116 -0.84 7.03 7.97
CA GLY A 116 -0.10 7.79 6.96
C GLY A 116 -0.98 8.68 6.12
N GLY A 117 -0.34 9.56 5.41
CA GLY A 117 -1.00 10.45 4.48
C GLY A 117 -0.05 10.97 3.41
N GLY A 118 -0.61 11.53 2.36
CA GLY A 118 0.17 12.00 1.23
C GLY A 118 -0.62 12.85 0.27
N LEU A 119 0.07 13.27 -0.76
CA LEU A 119 -0.45 14.06 -1.85
C LEU A 119 -0.28 13.28 -3.15
N LYS A 120 -1.30 13.33 -4.00
CA LYS A 120 -1.29 12.81 -5.37
C LYS A 120 -1.59 13.94 -6.33
N TRP A 121 -0.87 13.98 -7.43
CA TRP A 121 -1.09 14.95 -8.49
C TRP A 121 -1.19 14.25 -9.84
N SER A 122 -2.33 14.44 -10.53
CA SER A 122 -2.51 13.95 -11.89
C SER A 122 -1.81 14.88 -12.86
N ILE A 123 -0.77 14.38 -13.51
CA ILE A 123 -0.01 15.11 -14.53
C ILE A 123 -0.77 15.06 -15.86
N LEU A 124 -1.30 13.89 -16.19
CA LEU A 124 -2.13 13.65 -17.35
C LEU A 124 -3.38 12.92 -16.88
N GLY A 125 -4.54 13.45 -17.23
CA GLY A 125 -5.82 12.88 -16.89
C GLY A 125 -6.95 13.67 -17.53
N ASN A 126 -8.13 13.10 -17.60
CA ASN A 126 -9.32 13.70 -18.21
C ASN A 126 -9.18 14.05 -19.70
N THR A 127 -8.35 13.33 -20.43
CA THR A 127 -8.25 13.49 -21.88
C THR A 127 -9.50 12.88 -22.53
N ILE A 128 -10.14 13.62 -23.43
CA ILE A 128 -11.34 13.21 -24.18
C ILE A 128 -11.01 12.03 -25.14
N LEU A 129 -9.74 11.74 -25.32
CA LEU A 129 -9.29 10.69 -26.21
C LEU A 129 -9.40 9.32 -25.53
N PRO A 130 -10.17 8.37 -26.07
CA PRO A 130 -10.21 7.01 -25.58
C PRO A 130 -8.82 6.38 -25.67
N PHE A 131 -8.47 5.57 -24.66
CA PHE A 131 -7.17 4.89 -24.52
C PHE A 131 -5.95 5.78 -24.23
N PHE A 132 -6.16 7.05 -23.92
CA PHE A 132 -5.05 7.88 -23.46
C PHE A 132 -4.72 7.54 -22.01
N PRO A 133 -3.45 7.35 -21.63
CA PRO A 133 -3.10 6.99 -20.27
C PRO A 133 -3.31 8.17 -19.30
N ASP A 134 -3.91 7.89 -18.16
CA ASP A 134 -3.86 8.76 -16.99
C ASP A 134 -2.51 8.54 -16.28
N ILE A 135 -1.85 9.63 -15.88
CA ILE A 135 -0.57 9.57 -15.17
C ILE A 135 -0.65 10.39 -13.88
N THR A 136 -0.30 9.78 -12.77
CA THR A 136 -0.30 10.42 -11.44
C THR A 136 1.05 10.23 -10.77
N VAL A 137 1.52 11.27 -10.10
CA VAL A 137 2.63 11.19 -9.14
C VAL A 137 2.10 11.37 -7.73
N GLY A 138 2.76 10.76 -6.77
CA GLY A 138 2.38 10.85 -5.35
C GLY A 138 3.58 10.83 -4.44
N ALA A 139 3.42 11.41 -3.25
CA ALA A 139 4.36 11.32 -2.15
C ALA A 139 3.60 11.11 -0.85
N PHE A 140 4.10 10.21 0.01
CA PHE A 140 3.46 9.78 1.24
C PHE A 140 4.45 9.70 2.38
N TYR A 141 3.94 9.94 3.57
CA TYR A 141 4.62 9.66 4.81
C TYR A 141 3.71 8.81 5.69
N ASP A 142 4.28 7.76 6.29
CA ASP A 142 3.59 6.86 7.19
C ASP A 142 4.42 6.64 8.45
N ARG A 143 3.72 6.53 9.56
CA ARG A 143 4.30 6.06 10.81
C ARG A 143 3.63 4.76 11.22
N MET A 144 4.45 3.77 11.48
CA MET A 144 4.04 2.45 11.96
C MET A 144 4.66 2.22 13.33
N SER A 145 3.87 1.72 14.25
CA SER A 145 4.29 1.48 15.62
C SER A 145 3.87 0.10 16.09
N THR A 146 4.76 -0.52 16.86
CA THR A 146 4.54 -1.75 17.60
C THR A 146 5.05 -1.59 19.03
N ASP A 147 4.89 -2.59 19.87
CA ASP A 147 5.44 -2.58 21.24
C ASP A 147 6.98 -2.59 21.27
N TYR A 148 7.65 -3.02 20.18
CA TYR A 148 9.10 -3.24 20.14
C TYR A 148 9.85 -2.24 19.25
N TYR A 149 9.20 -1.63 18.28
CA TYR A 149 9.82 -0.70 17.33
C TYR A 149 8.82 0.25 16.70
N ASP A 150 9.33 1.39 16.27
CA ASP A 150 8.65 2.34 15.38
C ASP A 150 9.32 2.35 14.00
N ILE A 151 8.53 2.53 12.95
CA ILE A 151 9.03 2.75 11.57
C ILE A 151 8.44 4.02 11.01
N ASP A 152 9.30 4.93 10.59
CA ASP A 152 8.96 6.06 9.73
C ASP A 152 9.20 5.65 8.27
N HIS A 153 8.19 5.80 7.44
CA HIS A 153 8.24 5.42 6.03
C HIS A 153 7.90 6.62 5.15
N LEU A 154 8.76 6.87 4.16
CA LEU A 154 8.57 7.88 3.12
C LEU A 154 8.55 7.20 1.76
N SER A 155 7.55 7.49 0.95
CA SER A 155 7.48 6.99 -0.42
C SER A 155 7.18 8.08 -1.43
N ALA A 156 7.73 7.91 -2.63
CA ALA A 156 7.39 8.70 -3.80
C ALA A 156 7.10 7.75 -4.96
N SER A 157 6.06 8.02 -5.73
CA SER A 157 5.61 7.09 -6.77
C SER A 157 5.07 7.81 -8.00
N ILE A 158 5.15 7.12 -9.13
CA ILE A 158 4.48 7.47 -10.37
C ILE A 158 3.68 6.26 -10.84
N SER A 159 2.48 6.49 -11.33
CA SER A 159 1.62 5.45 -11.89
C SER A 159 0.96 5.91 -13.17
N ALA A 160 0.69 4.95 -14.04
CA ALA A 160 -0.07 5.14 -15.26
C ALA A 160 -1.15 4.07 -15.37
N SER A 161 -2.34 4.44 -15.82
CA SER A 161 -3.43 3.52 -16.11
C SER A 161 -4.15 3.87 -17.40
N VAL A 162 -4.83 2.88 -17.97
CA VAL A 162 -5.69 3.06 -19.13
C VAL A 162 -7.01 2.36 -18.87
N LYS A 163 -8.11 3.10 -18.92
CA LYS A 163 -9.44 2.53 -18.73
C LYS A 163 -9.97 1.94 -20.03
N VAL A 164 -10.24 0.63 -20.01
CA VAL A 164 -10.81 -0.13 -21.14
C VAL A 164 -12.08 -0.82 -20.66
N LEU A 165 -13.23 -0.23 -20.95
CA LEU A 165 -14.55 -0.70 -20.49
C LEU A 165 -14.62 -0.79 -18.95
N MET A 166 -14.71 -2.02 -18.42
CA MET A 166 -14.78 -2.30 -16.98
C MET A 166 -13.41 -2.59 -16.37
N LEU A 167 -12.36 -2.66 -17.18
CA LEU A 167 -10.99 -2.92 -16.73
C LEU A 167 -10.16 -1.64 -16.78
N GLU A 168 -9.31 -1.48 -15.79
CA GLU A 168 -8.32 -0.41 -15.73
C GLU A 168 -6.98 -0.99 -15.29
N PRO A 169 -6.22 -1.59 -16.22
CA PRO A 169 -4.85 -1.99 -15.95
C PRO A 169 -4.00 -0.79 -15.60
N TYR A 170 -3.07 -0.98 -14.67
CA TYR A 170 -2.12 0.04 -14.25
C TYR A 170 -0.73 -0.51 -14.02
N LEU A 171 0.23 0.36 -14.22
CA LEU A 171 1.65 0.14 -13.94
C LEU A 171 2.14 1.31 -13.11
N GLY A 172 3.00 1.04 -12.14
CA GLY A 172 3.63 2.10 -11.39
C GLY A 172 5.03 1.73 -10.91
N ALA A 173 5.78 2.78 -10.60
CA ALA A 173 7.07 2.69 -9.99
C ALA A 173 7.15 3.64 -8.78
N GLY A 174 7.88 3.25 -7.76
CA GLY A 174 8.08 4.06 -6.57
C GLY A 174 9.48 3.87 -5.99
N TYR A 175 9.83 4.80 -5.13
CA TYR A 175 10.99 4.71 -4.26
C TYR A 175 10.50 4.82 -2.82
N ASP A 176 10.88 3.86 -2.01
CA ASP A 176 10.51 3.74 -0.62
C ASP A 176 11.74 3.92 0.26
N TYR A 177 11.63 4.67 1.35
CA TYR A 177 12.65 4.82 2.36
C TYR A 177 12.03 4.58 3.74
N SER A 178 12.57 3.61 4.46
CA SER A 178 12.08 3.24 5.80
C SER A 178 13.20 3.39 6.82
N ARG A 179 12.87 3.98 7.95
CA ARG A 179 13.73 4.09 9.11
C ARG A 179 13.04 3.45 10.31
N MET A 180 13.65 2.43 10.86
CA MET A 180 13.19 1.74 12.06
C MET A 180 13.99 2.19 13.26
N SER A 181 13.31 2.42 14.38
CA SER A 181 13.89 2.68 15.69
C SER A 181 13.41 1.59 16.65
N VAL A 182 14.32 0.86 17.25
CA VAL A 182 14.02 -0.23 18.19
C VAL A 182 13.97 0.29 19.60
N ASN A 183 12.93 -0.08 20.34
CA ASN A 183 12.79 0.27 21.75
C ASN A 183 13.93 -0.39 22.57
N GLY A 184 14.68 0.42 23.31
CA GLY A 184 15.88 -0.04 24.02
C GLY A 184 17.21 0.26 23.32
N GLY A 185 17.17 0.80 22.11
CA GLY A 185 18.34 1.32 21.39
C GLY A 185 18.60 0.61 20.07
N GLY A 186 19.17 1.36 19.15
CA GLY A 186 19.45 0.92 17.79
C GLY A 186 18.47 1.48 16.76
N SER A 187 19.00 1.75 15.57
CA SER A 187 18.20 2.16 14.43
C SER A 187 18.73 1.51 13.14
N ALA A 188 17.83 1.22 12.24
CA ALA A 188 18.15 0.70 10.93
C ALA A 188 17.37 1.47 9.86
N SER A 189 17.95 1.70 8.70
CA SER A 189 17.24 2.39 7.62
C SER A 189 17.65 1.83 6.27
N LYS A 190 16.68 1.71 5.38
CA LYS A 190 16.92 1.25 4.02
C LYS A 190 15.95 1.88 3.03
N GLY A 191 16.48 2.27 1.86
CA GLY A 191 15.69 2.66 0.72
C GLY A 191 15.67 1.57 -0.34
N GLY A 192 14.70 1.62 -1.25
CA GLY A 192 14.57 0.70 -2.36
C GLY A 192 13.56 1.16 -3.40
N THR A 193 13.73 0.66 -4.61
CA THR A 193 12.77 0.88 -5.70
C THR A 193 11.70 -0.20 -5.68
N ARG A 194 10.50 0.20 -6.11
CA ARG A 194 9.33 -0.67 -6.21
C ARG A 194 8.71 -0.54 -7.60
N VAL A 195 8.26 -1.66 -8.14
CA VAL A 195 7.45 -1.74 -9.35
C VAL A 195 6.15 -2.46 -9.02
N THR A 196 5.03 -1.92 -9.48
CA THR A 196 3.70 -2.47 -9.25
C THR A 196 2.98 -2.63 -10.58
N VAL A 197 2.40 -3.80 -10.80
CA VAL A 197 1.51 -4.08 -11.94
C VAL A 197 0.18 -4.56 -11.37
N GLY A 198 -0.91 -3.95 -11.81
CA GLY A 198 -2.23 -4.31 -11.29
C GLY A 198 -3.35 -3.97 -12.25
N THR A 199 -4.56 -4.25 -11.80
CA THR A 199 -5.77 -3.91 -12.54
C THR A 199 -6.93 -3.67 -11.59
N ASN A 200 -7.77 -2.70 -11.93
CA ASN A 200 -9.08 -2.49 -11.36
C ASN A 200 -10.12 -3.13 -12.26
N PHE A 201 -11.12 -3.77 -11.65
CA PHE A 201 -12.31 -4.26 -12.31
C PHE A 201 -13.54 -3.57 -11.72
N TYR A 202 -14.21 -2.75 -12.50
CA TYR A 202 -15.40 -2.01 -12.10
C TYR A 202 -16.62 -2.94 -12.17
N VAL A 203 -17.11 -3.36 -11.00
CA VAL A 203 -18.32 -4.19 -10.87
C VAL A 203 -19.58 -3.38 -11.18
N ILE A 204 -19.58 -2.13 -10.77
CA ILE A 204 -20.56 -1.09 -11.10
C ILE A 204 -19.80 0.23 -11.29
N PRO A 205 -20.38 1.28 -11.88
CA PRO A 205 -19.64 2.51 -12.23
C PRO A 205 -18.79 3.13 -11.14
N TYR A 206 -19.15 2.96 -9.88
CA TYR A 206 -18.48 3.58 -8.73
C TYR A 206 -17.76 2.61 -7.80
N VAL A 207 -17.91 1.29 -8.01
CA VAL A 207 -17.31 0.27 -7.15
C VAL A 207 -16.40 -0.62 -7.97
N TYR A 208 -15.18 -0.78 -7.49
CA TYR A 208 -14.18 -1.62 -8.15
C TYR A 208 -13.58 -2.62 -7.17
N VAL A 209 -13.15 -3.74 -7.70
CA VAL A 209 -12.22 -4.66 -7.05
C VAL A 209 -10.88 -4.54 -7.75
N PHE A 210 -9.79 -4.71 -7.03
CA PHE A 210 -8.48 -4.60 -7.64
C PHE A 210 -7.54 -5.70 -7.15
N GLY A 211 -6.55 -5.96 -7.98
CA GLY A 211 -5.44 -6.83 -7.65
C GLY A 211 -4.14 -6.31 -8.24
N ALA A 212 -3.05 -6.48 -7.51
CA ALA A 212 -1.73 -6.06 -7.95
C ALA A 212 -0.64 -7.03 -7.49
N TYR A 213 0.40 -7.09 -8.27
CA TYR A 213 1.67 -7.70 -7.94
C TYR A 213 2.74 -6.63 -7.78
N VAL A 214 3.48 -6.71 -6.70
CA VAL A 214 4.50 -5.74 -6.33
C VAL A 214 5.85 -6.43 -6.23
N TYR A 215 6.85 -5.79 -6.82
CA TYR A 215 8.24 -6.23 -6.79
C TYR A 215 9.13 -5.11 -6.23
N ALA A 216 9.87 -5.40 -5.17
CA ALA A 216 10.78 -4.45 -4.52
C ALA A 216 12.10 -5.14 -4.17
N GLY A 217 13.03 -5.16 -5.13
CA GLY A 217 14.28 -5.91 -5.00
C GLY A 217 14.03 -7.41 -4.88
N ASP A 218 14.44 -8.00 -3.75
CA ASP A 218 14.24 -9.43 -3.50
C ASP A 218 12.87 -9.76 -2.90
N THR A 219 12.12 -8.72 -2.47
CA THR A 219 10.82 -8.87 -1.82
C THR A 219 9.70 -8.81 -2.86
N LYS A 220 8.75 -9.72 -2.71
CA LYS A 220 7.55 -9.81 -3.55
C LYS A 220 6.32 -9.61 -2.69
N ALA A 221 5.28 -9.00 -3.27
CA ALA A 221 4.03 -8.85 -2.57
C ALA A 221 2.84 -8.93 -3.54
N VAL A 222 1.69 -9.29 -2.99
CA VAL A 222 0.41 -9.28 -3.68
C VAL A 222 -0.54 -8.40 -2.91
N GLN A 223 -1.29 -7.59 -3.60
CA GLN A 223 -2.32 -6.74 -3.05
C GLN A 223 -3.65 -7.07 -3.72
N ALA A 224 -4.72 -7.12 -2.94
CA ALA A 224 -6.07 -7.21 -3.45
C ALA A 224 -7.01 -6.38 -2.58
N GLY A 225 -8.07 -5.84 -3.16
CA GLY A 225 -8.98 -5.02 -2.38
C GLY A 225 -10.25 -4.64 -3.11
N VAL A 226 -11.02 -3.82 -2.44
CA VAL A 226 -12.26 -3.23 -2.96
C VAL A 226 -12.28 -1.75 -2.62
N GLY A 227 -12.72 -0.95 -3.56
CA GLY A 227 -12.86 0.48 -3.39
C GLY A 227 -14.14 1.03 -4.01
N ALA A 228 -14.47 2.24 -3.60
CA ALA A 228 -15.54 3.03 -4.16
C ALA A 228 -15.04 4.43 -4.48
N ARG A 229 -15.30 4.88 -5.71
CA ARG A 229 -14.87 6.18 -6.24
C ARG A 229 -16.06 6.96 -6.76
N PHE A 230 -16.20 8.20 -6.29
CA PHE A 230 -17.30 9.10 -6.64
C PHE A 230 -16.78 10.43 -7.16
#